data_cf83a0dbd5c7b42b4293e9ca107d261b
#
_entry.id   cf83a0dbd5c7b42b4293e9ca107d261b
#
_cell.length_a   1.000
_cell.length_b   1.000
_cell.length_c   1.000
_cell.angle_alpha   90.00
_cell.angle_beta   90.00
_cell.angle_gamma   90.00
#
_symmetry.space_group_name_H-M   'P 1'
#
loop_
_entity.id
_entity.type
_entity.pdbx_description
1 polymer ?
#
loop_
_entity_poly.entity_id
_entity_poly.type
_entity_poly.pdbx_seq_one_letter_code
_entity_poly.pdbx_strand_id
1 'polypeptide(L)'
;LVNHGSQGRANARIVIGIALGGIFLDAYDLGALAFGIKDITREFNLTPAGTGMVASAITFGAIVGALLGGYLTDKIGRYRVFMADMLFFVVAAIACALAPNEYVLAGARFVMGLGVGIDLPVAMAFLSEFARLKGPGNKASSVAMWCPTWYAAISVSYLLVLFFYAVLPESHSDWLWRLILGFGAVPALVIIAIRSRYMSESPVWAANQGNLKEAASILRQSYNINAHVPQDALSQPAP
;
A
#
# COMPACT_ATOMS: atom_id res chain seq x y z
N LEU A 1 -13.93 -17.98 23.20
CA LEU A 1 -15.11 -17.10 23.03
C LEU A 1 -14.61 -15.66 22.99
N VAL A 2 -14.49 -15.11 21.79
CA VAL A 2 -14.05 -13.72 21.58
C VAL A 2 -15.28 -12.83 21.77
N ASN A 3 -15.27 -12.01 22.81
CA ASN A 3 -16.34 -11.05 23.07
C ASN A 3 -16.17 -9.85 22.12
N HIS A 4 -17.02 -9.77 21.10
CA HIS A 4 -16.97 -8.72 20.07
C HIS A 4 -17.56 -7.41 20.62
N GLY A 5 -16.76 -6.62 21.34
CA GLY A 5 -17.14 -5.27 21.76
C GLY A 5 -17.30 -4.32 20.57
N SER A 6 -18.12 -3.29 20.72
CA SER A 6 -18.36 -2.27 19.67
C SER A 6 -17.08 -1.54 19.21
N GLN A 7 -16.09 -1.36 20.09
CA GLN A 7 -14.80 -0.75 19.78
C GLN A 7 -13.95 -1.60 18.83
N GLY A 8 -13.97 -2.93 18.96
CA GLY A 8 -13.24 -3.81 18.04
C GLY A 8 -13.73 -3.70 16.59
N ARG A 9 -15.03 -3.42 16.38
CA ARG A 9 -15.59 -3.19 15.04
C ARG A 9 -15.18 -1.86 14.43
N ALA A 10 -15.03 -0.81 15.24
CA ALA A 10 -14.57 0.50 14.77
C ALA A 10 -13.12 0.41 14.29
N ASN A 11 -12.24 -0.20 15.07
CA ASN A 11 -10.84 -0.38 14.69
C ASN A 11 -10.69 -1.26 13.43
N ALA A 12 -11.48 -2.33 13.29
CA ALA A 12 -11.47 -3.17 12.09
C ALA A 12 -11.86 -2.38 10.81
N ARG A 13 -12.80 -1.43 10.90
CA ARG A 13 -13.17 -0.57 9.77
C ARG A 13 -12.02 0.37 9.37
N ILE A 14 -11.33 0.94 10.35
CA ILE A 14 -10.17 1.81 10.11
C ILE A 14 -9.05 1.02 9.42
N VAL A 15 -8.71 -0.16 9.93
CA VAL A 15 -7.67 -1.01 9.35
C VAL A 15 -8.01 -1.42 7.91
N ILE A 16 -9.26 -1.77 7.63
CA ILE A 16 -9.73 -2.06 6.28
C ILE A 16 -9.59 -0.82 5.38
N GLY A 17 -9.98 0.36 5.86
CA GLY A 17 -9.82 1.61 5.13
C GLY A 17 -8.36 1.93 4.81
N ILE A 18 -7.45 1.67 5.76
CA ILE A 18 -6.01 1.86 5.58
C ILE A 18 -5.43 0.89 4.53
N ALA A 19 -5.84 -0.39 4.56
CA ALA A 19 -5.43 -1.38 3.57
C ALA A 19 -5.94 -1.01 2.16
N LEU A 20 -7.17 -0.54 2.06
CA LEU A 20 -7.72 -0.02 0.80
C LEU A 20 -7.00 1.26 0.33
N GLY A 21 -6.46 2.06 1.24
CA GLY A 21 -5.68 3.25 0.93
C GLY A 21 -4.39 2.93 0.17
N GLY A 22 -3.68 1.84 0.49
CA GLY A 22 -2.53 1.36 -0.28
C GLY A 22 -2.93 0.99 -1.70
N ILE A 23 -3.96 0.15 -1.83
CA ILE A 23 -4.53 -0.24 -3.14
C ILE A 23 -4.96 0.98 -3.97
N PHE A 24 -5.50 2.00 -3.30
CA PHE A 24 -5.84 3.26 -3.96
C PHE A 24 -4.61 3.95 -4.56
N LEU A 25 -3.49 4.02 -3.82
CA LEU A 25 -2.26 4.62 -4.31
C LEU A 25 -1.67 3.88 -5.50
N ASP A 26 -1.68 2.55 -5.47
CA ASP A 26 -1.18 1.72 -6.56
C ASP A 26 -1.94 2.01 -7.86
N ALA A 27 -3.28 2.04 -7.78
CA ALA A 27 -4.13 2.34 -8.92
C ALA A 27 -4.00 3.80 -9.39
N TYR A 28 -3.84 4.74 -8.43
CA TYR A 28 -3.60 6.15 -8.74
C TYR A 28 -2.34 6.35 -9.59
N ASP A 29 -1.22 5.72 -9.19
CA ASP A 29 0.04 5.87 -9.92
C ASP A 29 -0.02 5.32 -11.34
N LEU A 30 -0.67 4.17 -11.53
CA LEU A 30 -0.88 3.61 -12.86
C LEU A 30 -1.70 4.55 -13.76
N GLY A 31 -2.77 5.15 -13.22
CA GLY A 31 -3.58 6.14 -13.93
C GLY A 31 -2.79 7.41 -14.24
N ALA A 32 -2.00 7.88 -13.29
CA ALA A 32 -1.15 9.06 -13.44
C ALA A 32 -0.12 8.90 -14.56
N LEU A 33 0.55 7.74 -14.61
CA LEU A 33 1.49 7.47 -15.70
C LEU A 33 0.82 7.33 -17.06
N ALA A 34 -0.31 6.60 -17.11
CA ALA A 34 -1.03 6.39 -18.38
C ALA A 34 -1.36 7.71 -19.06
N PHE A 35 -1.61 8.75 -18.27
CA PHE A 35 -1.81 10.09 -18.78
C PHE A 35 -0.49 10.78 -19.14
N GLY A 36 0.52 10.75 -18.26
CA GLY A 36 1.79 11.46 -18.42
C GLY A 36 2.74 10.87 -19.46
N ILE A 37 2.52 9.62 -19.91
CA ILE A 37 3.49 8.90 -20.76
C ILE A 37 3.78 9.61 -22.09
N LYS A 38 2.82 10.32 -22.67
CA LYS A 38 3.02 11.09 -23.92
C LYS A 38 3.98 12.25 -23.70
N ASP A 39 3.82 12.98 -22.61
CA ASP A 39 4.65 14.15 -22.28
C ASP A 39 6.07 13.70 -21.91
N ILE A 40 6.19 12.62 -21.14
CA ILE A 40 7.48 11.97 -20.83
C ILE A 40 8.20 11.55 -22.12
N THR A 41 7.49 10.90 -23.05
CA THR A 41 8.04 10.46 -24.33
C THR A 41 8.55 11.64 -25.15
N ARG A 42 7.83 12.75 -25.15
CA ARG A 42 8.21 13.98 -25.87
C ARG A 42 9.39 14.66 -25.20
N GLU A 43 9.37 14.83 -23.87
CA GLU A 43 10.43 15.54 -23.12
C GLU A 43 11.79 14.86 -23.23
N PHE A 44 11.80 13.53 -23.07
CA PHE A 44 13.06 12.75 -23.14
C PHE A 44 13.37 12.20 -24.54
N ASN A 45 12.57 12.55 -25.57
CA ASN A 45 12.73 12.04 -26.95
C ASN A 45 12.82 10.51 -27.00
N LEU A 46 11.94 9.81 -26.24
CA LEU A 46 12.02 8.37 -26.09
C LEU A 46 11.70 7.63 -27.39
N THR A 47 12.45 6.57 -27.65
CA THR A 47 12.07 5.56 -28.62
C THR A 47 10.90 4.74 -28.11
N PRO A 48 10.17 4.00 -28.98
CA PRO A 48 9.14 3.07 -28.51
C PRO A 48 9.63 2.07 -27.46
N ALA A 49 10.89 1.62 -27.55
CA ALA A 49 11.52 0.75 -26.57
C ALA A 49 11.75 1.49 -25.24
N GLY A 50 12.23 2.73 -25.26
CA GLY A 50 12.41 3.56 -24.06
C GLY A 50 11.08 3.84 -23.36
N THR A 51 10.04 4.18 -24.11
CA THR A 51 8.68 4.34 -23.55
C THR A 51 8.18 3.05 -22.91
N GLY A 52 8.39 1.91 -23.56
CA GLY A 52 8.06 0.59 -23.01
C GLY A 52 8.83 0.28 -21.73
N MET A 53 10.12 0.62 -21.67
CA MET A 53 10.96 0.45 -20.48
C MET A 53 10.41 1.24 -19.30
N VAL A 54 10.13 2.53 -19.46
CA VAL A 54 9.57 3.38 -18.42
C VAL A 54 8.20 2.87 -17.96
N ALA A 55 7.34 2.46 -18.90
CA ALA A 55 6.01 1.98 -18.59
C ALA A 55 6.02 0.62 -17.86
N SER A 56 6.92 -0.30 -18.25
CA SER A 56 6.98 -1.64 -17.67
C SER A 56 7.82 -1.75 -16.40
N ALA A 57 8.67 -0.76 -16.11
CA ALA A 57 9.58 -0.80 -14.96
C ALA A 57 8.87 -1.07 -13.63
N ILE A 58 7.71 -0.47 -13.40
CA ILE A 58 6.90 -0.71 -12.20
C ILE A 58 6.42 -2.16 -12.11
N THR A 59 6.03 -2.77 -13.21
CA THR A 59 5.56 -4.16 -13.25
C THR A 59 6.69 -5.13 -12.91
N PHE A 60 7.89 -4.91 -13.44
CA PHE A 60 9.06 -5.70 -13.07
C PHE A 60 9.40 -5.54 -11.59
N GLY A 61 9.37 -4.32 -11.08
CA GLY A 61 9.52 -4.05 -9.64
C GLY A 61 8.47 -4.78 -8.81
N ALA A 62 7.20 -4.77 -9.24
CA ALA A 62 6.11 -5.43 -8.53
C ALA A 62 6.27 -6.96 -8.50
N ILE A 63 6.76 -7.58 -9.56
CA ILE A 63 7.06 -9.02 -9.56
C ILE A 63 8.11 -9.34 -8.50
N VAL A 64 9.22 -8.59 -8.47
CA VAL A 64 10.28 -8.78 -7.48
C VAL A 64 9.77 -8.48 -6.07
N GLY A 65 9.02 -7.39 -5.90
CA GLY A 65 8.40 -6.99 -4.64
C GLY A 65 7.45 -8.05 -4.09
N ALA A 66 6.60 -8.66 -4.93
CA ALA A 66 5.67 -9.70 -4.53
C ALA A 66 6.39 -10.98 -4.06
N LEU A 67 7.46 -11.37 -4.74
CA LEU A 67 8.28 -12.53 -4.35
C LEU A 67 8.98 -12.31 -3.02
N LEU A 68 9.55 -11.13 -2.81
CA LEU A 68 10.26 -10.77 -1.58
C LEU A 68 9.30 -10.44 -0.44
N GLY A 69 8.17 -9.82 -0.75
CA GLY A 69 7.20 -9.30 0.21
C GLY A 69 6.61 -10.39 1.09
N GLY A 70 6.24 -11.53 0.52
CA GLY A 70 5.76 -12.69 1.29
C GLY A 70 6.78 -13.14 2.32
N TYR A 71 8.01 -13.40 1.88
CA TYR A 71 9.10 -13.83 2.77
C TYR A 71 9.43 -12.79 3.86
N LEU A 72 9.52 -11.52 3.49
CA LEU A 72 9.81 -10.45 4.44
C LEU A 72 8.68 -10.28 5.45
N THR A 73 7.43 -10.38 5.01
CA THR A 73 6.25 -10.25 5.86
C THR A 73 6.20 -11.32 6.94
N ASP A 74 6.55 -12.57 6.60
CA ASP A 74 6.58 -13.66 7.55
C ASP A 74 7.76 -13.54 8.54
N LYS A 75 8.91 -13.02 8.08
CA LYS A 75 10.14 -12.92 8.88
C LYS A 75 10.20 -11.69 9.77
N ILE A 76 9.87 -10.51 9.24
CA ILE A 76 10.07 -9.20 9.91
C ILE A 76 8.80 -8.73 10.61
N GLY A 77 7.64 -9.18 10.16
CA GLY A 77 6.33 -8.75 10.63
C GLY A 77 5.55 -7.96 9.57
N ARG A 78 4.24 -8.10 9.64
CA ARG A 78 3.35 -7.51 8.64
C ARG A 78 3.30 -5.98 8.71
N TYR A 79 3.23 -5.43 9.93
CA TYR A 79 3.18 -3.99 10.13
C TYR A 79 4.45 -3.28 9.64
N ARG A 80 5.62 -3.84 9.96
CA ARG A 80 6.91 -3.25 9.57
C ARG A 80 7.08 -3.23 8.06
N VAL A 81 6.75 -4.33 7.40
CA VAL A 81 6.82 -4.44 5.94
C VAL A 81 5.81 -3.48 5.30
N PHE A 82 4.60 -3.39 5.86
CA PHE A 82 3.52 -2.51 5.39
C PHE A 82 3.80 -1.01 5.63
N MET A 83 4.72 -0.66 6.50
CA MET A 83 5.22 0.71 6.65
C MET A 83 6.36 1.00 5.66
N ALA A 84 7.21 0.00 5.42
CA ALA A 84 8.35 0.15 4.51
C ALA A 84 7.90 0.32 3.05
N ASP A 85 6.84 -0.39 2.61
CA ASP A 85 6.32 -0.27 1.25
C ASP A 85 5.86 1.16 0.92
N MET A 86 5.15 1.80 1.85
CA MET A 86 4.72 3.19 1.68
C MET A 86 5.90 4.17 1.65
N LEU A 87 6.96 3.89 2.40
CA LEU A 87 8.17 4.71 2.35
C LEU A 87 8.85 4.59 0.98
N PHE A 88 8.94 3.37 0.42
CA PHE A 88 9.41 3.18 -0.95
C PHE A 88 8.56 3.98 -1.94
N PHE A 89 7.24 3.96 -1.77
CA PHE A 89 6.33 4.71 -2.63
C PHE A 89 6.58 6.23 -2.57
N VAL A 90 6.69 6.82 -1.37
CA VAL A 90 6.97 8.26 -1.18
C VAL A 90 8.29 8.65 -1.83
N VAL A 91 9.37 7.91 -1.53
CA VAL A 91 10.70 8.21 -2.08
C VAL A 91 10.70 8.07 -3.60
N ALA A 92 10.06 7.03 -4.12
CA ALA A 92 9.97 6.80 -5.56
C ALA A 92 9.11 7.85 -6.27
N ALA A 93 7.99 8.29 -5.68
CA ALA A 93 7.15 9.35 -6.27
C ALA A 93 7.92 10.68 -6.39
N ILE A 94 8.67 11.03 -5.34
CA ILE A 94 9.54 12.23 -5.37
C ILE A 94 10.65 12.05 -6.41
N ALA A 95 11.29 10.88 -6.47
CA ALA A 95 12.33 10.59 -7.45
C ALA A 95 11.80 10.63 -8.89
N CYS A 96 10.57 10.13 -9.14
CA CYS A 96 9.91 10.25 -10.43
C CYS A 96 9.69 11.72 -10.83
N ALA A 97 9.20 12.55 -9.91
CA ALA A 97 8.96 13.97 -10.17
C ALA A 97 10.26 14.74 -10.49
N LEU A 98 11.37 14.35 -9.87
CA LEU A 98 12.67 14.99 -10.02
C LEU A 98 13.57 14.31 -11.07
N ALA A 99 13.09 13.31 -11.79
CA ALA A 99 13.89 12.53 -12.72
C ALA A 99 14.47 13.41 -13.85
N PRO A 100 15.80 13.44 -14.02
CA PRO A 100 16.45 14.24 -15.07
C PRO A 100 16.51 13.53 -16.43
N ASN A 101 16.30 12.20 -16.44
CA ASN A 101 16.35 11.37 -17.64
C ASN A 101 15.51 10.10 -17.49
N GLU A 102 15.33 9.39 -18.60
CA GLU A 102 14.53 8.16 -18.67
C GLU A 102 15.01 7.04 -17.77
N TYR A 103 16.33 6.89 -17.58
CA TYR A 103 16.91 5.80 -16.78
C TYR A 103 16.63 6.01 -15.28
N VAL A 104 16.75 7.25 -14.82
CA VAL A 104 16.40 7.60 -13.43
C VAL A 104 14.90 7.44 -13.20
N LEU A 105 14.08 7.86 -14.19
CA LEU A 105 12.64 7.67 -14.12
C LEU A 105 12.27 6.19 -14.07
N ALA A 106 12.83 5.37 -14.95
CA ALA A 106 12.60 3.92 -14.96
C ALA A 106 13.08 3.25 -13.66
N GLY A 107 14.24 3.65 -13.14
CA GLY A 107 14.75 3.19 -11.84
C GLY A 107 13.84 3.55 -10.68
N ALA A 108 13.35 4.80 -10.62
CA ALA A 108 12.40 5.25 -9.61
C ALA A 108 11.07 4.47 -9.69
N ARG A 109 10.56 4.22 -10.90
CA ARG A 109 9.37 3.40 -11.12
C ARG A 109 9.58 1.93 -10.74
N PHE A 110 10.76 1.38 -10.96
CA PHE A 110 11.09 0.04 -10.49
C PHE A 110 11.06 -0.04 -8.96
N VAL A 111 11.65 0.95 -8.27
CA VAL A 111 11.61 1.04 -6.79
C VAL A 111 10.17 1.21 -6.29
N MET A 112 9.36 2.03 -6.96
CA MET A 112 7.93 2.16 -6.66
C MET A 112 7.22 0.81 -6.82
N GLY A 113 7.53 0.08 -7.90
CA GLY A 113 7.01 -1.26 -8.14
C GLY A 113 7.35 -2.26 -7.03
N LEU A 114 8.55 -2.20 -6.44
CA LEU A 114 8.88 -3.02 -5.26
C LEU A 114 7.87 -2.80 -4.13
N GLY A 115 7.52 -1.55 -3.84
CA GLY A 115 6.49 -1.21 -2.86
C GLY A 115 5.13 -1.78 -3.23
N VAL A 116 4.64 -1.51 -4.45
CA VAL A 116 3.36 -2.03 -4.98
C VAL A 116 3.27 -3.56 -4.86
N GLY A 117 4.36 -4.26 -5.23
CA GLY A 117 4.42 -5.72 -5.16
C GLY A 117 4.35 -6.26 -3.72
N ILE A 118 4.90 -5.52 -2.76
CA ILE A 118 4.84 -5.87 -1.34
C ILE A 118 3.46 -5.54 -0.76
N ASP A 119 2.89 -4.37 -1.11
CA ASP A 119 1.62 -3.87 -0.53
C ASP A 119 0.46 -4.82 -0.81
N LEU A 120 0.27 -5.29 -2.02
CA LEU A 120 -0.88 -6.11 -2.43
C LEU A 120 -1.08 -7.37 -1.58
N PRO A 121 -0.09 -8.27 -1.42
CA PRO A 121 -0.24 -9.46 -0.57
C PRO A 121 -0.52 -9.10 0.89
N VAL A 122 0.15 -8.08 1.41
CA VAL A 122 0.01 -7.64 2.81
C VAL A 122 -1.38 -7.03 3.04
N ALA A 123 -1.83 -6.15 2.14
CA ALA A 123 -3.17 -5.56 2.19
C ALA A 123 -4.27 -6.63 2.14
N MET A 124 -4.14 -7.63 1.25
CA MET A 124 -5.09 -8.74 1.15
C MET A 124 -5.09 -9.62 2.41
N ALA A 125 -3.93 -9.85 3.02
CA ALA A 125 -3.83 -10.55 4.30
C ALA A 125 -4.58 -9.78 5.39
N PHE A 126 -4.33 -8.48 5.54
CA PHE A 126 -5.05 -7.62 6.49
C PHE A 126 -6.56 -7.61 6.21
N LEU A 127 -6.99 -7.38 4.98
CA LEU A 127 -8.40 -7.40 4.61
C LEU A 127 -9.07 -8.73 4.99
N SER A 128 -8.40 -9.86 4.77
CA SER A 128 -8.95 -11.19 5.08
C SER A 128 -9.02 -11.48 6.57
N GLU A 129 -8.03 -11.04 7.35
CA GLU A 129 -7.99 -11.25 8.81
C GLU A 129 -9.01 -10.37 9.53
N PHE A 130 -9.02 -9.07 9.23
CA PHE A 130 -9.89 -8.13 9.90
C PHE A 130 -11.35 -8.22 9.47
N ALA A 131 -11.63 -8.71 8.27
CA ALA A 131 -12.99 -9.02 7.86
C ALA A 131 -13.63 -10.12 8.70
N ARG A 132 -12.85 -11.07 9.20
CA ARG A 132 -13.34 -12.11 10.13
C ARG A 132 -13.85 -11.52 11.45
N LEU A 133 -13.25 -10.42 11.92
CA LEU A 133 -13.67 -9.74 13.14
C LEU A 133 -15.04 -9.05 13.01
N LYS A 134 -15.52 -8.82 11.78
CA LYS A 134 -16.85 -8.25 11.53
C LYS A 134 -17.97 -9.30 11.59
N GLY A 135 -17.64 -10.59 11.64
CA GLY A 135 -18.59 -11.69 11.68
C GLY A 135 -18.64 -12.54 10.41
N PRO A 136 -19.31 -13.70 10.43
CA PRO A 136 -19.39 -14.61 9.29
C PRO A 136 -20.06 -13.92 8.08
N GLY A 137 -19.50 -14.11 6.90
CA GLY A 137 -20.00 -13.52 5.64
C GLY A 137 -19.35 -12.19 5.23
N ASN A 138 -18.70 -11.45 6.13
CA ASN A 138 -18.11 -10.15 5.79
C ASN A 138 -16.74 -10.23 5.08
N LYS A 139 -16.10 -11.41 5.05
CA LYS A 139 -14.78 -11.59 4.44
C LYS A 139 -14.81 -11.31 2.93
N ALA A 140 -15.74 -11.93 2.22
CA ALA A 140 -15.87 -11.75 0.77
C ALA A 140 -16.20 -10.29 0.42
N SER A 141 -17.13 -9.66 1.13
CA SER A 141 -17.49 -8.26 0.93
C SER A 141 -16.32 -7.31 1.19
N SER A 142 -15.55 -7.51 2.26
CA SER A 142 -14.40 -6.64 2.58
C SER A 142 -13.28 -6.79 1.56
N VAL A 143 -13.01 -8.01 1.11
CA VAL A 143 -12.01 -8.25 0.07
C VAL A 143 -12.49 -7.69 -1.27
N ALA A 144 -13.76 -7.84 -1.63
CA ALA A 144 -14.32 -7.31 -2.88
C ALA A 144 -14.23 -5.78 -2.99
N MET A 145 -14.10 -5.06 -1.87
CA MET A 145 -13.94 -3.60 -1.86
C MET A 145 -12.66 -3.10 -2.56
N TRP A 146 -11.67 -3.97 -2.80
CA TRP A 146 -10.48 -3.58 -3.55
C TRP A 146 -10.83 -3.11 -4.97
N CYS A 147 -11.79 -3.79 -5.62
CA CYS A 147 -12.17 -3.50 -6.99
C CYS A 147 -12.78 -2.08 -7.18
N PRO A 148 -13.84 -1.68 -6.44
CA PRO A 148 -14.34 -0.31 -6.53
C PRO A 148 -13.31 0.74 -6.09
N THR A 149 -12.43 0.42 -5.11
CA THR A 149 -11.36 1.33 -4.68
C THR A 149 -10.36 1.57 -5.81
N TRP A 150 -9.99 0.52 -6.54
CA TRP A 150 -9.10 0.60 -7.70
C TRP A 150 -9.64 1.55 -8.78
N TYR A 151 -10.89 1.36 -9.19
CA TYR A 151 -11.50 2.21 -10.22
C TYR A 151 -11.75 3.64 -9.72
N ALA A 152 -12.09 3.82 -8.45
CA ALA A 152 -12.19 5.15 -7.84
C ALA A 152 -10.85 5.88 -7.88
N ALA A 153 -9.74 5.20 -7.61
CA ALA A 153 -8.41 5.79 -7.65
C ALA A 153 -8.02 6.23 -9.07
N ILE A 154 -8.29 5.40 -10.08
CA ILE A 154 -8.07 5.76 -11.48
C ILE A 154 -8.91 7.00 -11.85
N SER A 155 -10.17 7.04 -11.44
CA SER A 155 -11.04 8.20 -11.68
C SER A 155 -10.51 9.47 -11.03
N VAL A 156 -10.03 9.37 -9.77
CA VAL A 156 -9.42 10.50 -9.05
C VAL A 156 -8.12 10.94 -9.73
N SER A 157 -7.29 10.02 -10.24
CA SER A 157 -6.07 10.40 -10.96
C SER A 157 -6.40 11.25 -12.19
N TYR A 158 -7.42 10.89 -12.96
CA TYR A 158 -7.85 11.67 -14.11
C TYR A 158 -8.46 13.03 -13.75
N LEU A 159 -9.25 13.09 -12.66
CA LEU A 159 -9.77 14.36 -12.15
C LEU A 159 -8.66 15.30 -11.70
N LEU A 160 -7.63 14.75 -11.06
CA LEU A 160 -6.45 15.52 -10.64
C LEU A 160 -5.67 16.05 -11.84
N VAL A 161 -5.52 15.24 -12.88
CA VAL A 161 -4.93 15.67 -14.14
C VAL A 161 -5.70 16.85 -14.73
N LEU A 162 -7.03 16.74 -14.83
CA LEU A 162 -7.89 17.82 -15.33
C LEU A 162 -7.76 19.08 -14.46
N PHE A 163 -7.69 18.92 -13.14
CA PHE A 163 -7.48 20.03 -12.22
C PHE A 163 -6.14 20.73 -12.48
N PHE A 164 -5.04 20.00 -12.55
CA PHE A 164 -3.74 20.61 -12.83
C PHE A 164 -3.69 21.24 -14.22
N TYR A 165 -4.31 20.63 -15.20
CA TYR A 165 -4.41 21.18 -16.56
C TYR A 165 -5.19 22.51 -16.59
N ALA A 166 -6.24 22.64 -15.74
CA ALA A 166 -7.03 23.87 -15.66
C ALA A 166 -6.33 25.00 -14.87
N VAL A 167 -5.45 24.63 -13.92
CA VAL A 167 -4.80 25.60 -13.02
C VAL A 167 -3.42 26.04 -13.54
N LEU A 168 -2.71 25.13 -14.23
CA LEU A 168 -1.38 25.43 -14.75
C LEU A 168 -1.47 26.27 -16.04
N PRO A 169 -0.69 27.36 -16.15
CA PRO A 169 -0.56 28.09 -17.41
C PRO A 169 0.02 27.18 -18.52
N GLU A 170 -0.36 27.39 -19.77
CA GLU A 170 0.13 26.62 -20.91
C GLU A 170 1.66 26.61 -21.02
N SER A 171 2.33 27.69 -20.57
CA SER A 171 3.79 27.80 -20.51
C SER A 171 4.49 26.80 -19.58
N HIS A 172 3.74 26.14 -18.68
CA HIS A 172 4.26 25.18 -17.71
C HIS A 172 3.71 23.76 -17.93
N SER A 173 3.14 23.48 -19.08
CA SER A 173 2.58 22.15 -19.42
C SER A 173 3.59 21.02 -19.30
N ASP A 174 4.89 21.31 -19.51
CA ASP A 174 5.99 20.34 -19.41
C ASP A 174 6.20 19.81 -17.97
N TRP A 175 5.72 20.56 -16.96
CA TRP A 175 5.79 20.14 -15.56
C TRP A 175 4.60 19.29 -15.11
N LEU A 176 3.58 19.17 -15.95
CA LEU A 176 2.31 18.55 -15.57
C LEU A 176 2.50 17.09 -15.12
N TRP A 177 3.20 16.29 -15.91
CA TRP A 177 3.43 14.88 -15.58
C TRP A 177 4.27 14.71 -14.31
N ARG A 178 5.24 15.63 -14.05
CA ARG A 178 6.07 15.62 -12.84
C ARG A 178 5.22 15.91 -11.60
N LEU A 179 4.32 16.88 -11.68
CA LEU A 179 3.41 17.21 -10.60
C LEU A 179 2.42 16.08 -10.31
N ILE A 180 1.89 15.45 -11.35
CA ILE A 180 0.93 14.35 -11.20
C ILE A 180 1.59 13.14 -10.53
N LEU A 181 2.77 12.72 -11.00
CA LEU A 181 3.50 11.60 -10.39
C LEU A 181 3.97 11.94 -8.97
N GLY A 182 4.51 13.15 -8.77
CA GLY A 182 4.98 13.61 -7.46
C GLY A 182 3.86 13.79 -6.43
N PHE A 183 2.66 14.17 -6.88
CA PHE A 183 1.50 14.31 -6.00
C PHE A 183 1.14 13.01 -5.28
N GLY A 184 1.46 11.85 -5.85
CA GLY A 184 1.30 10.54 -5.20
C GLY A 184 1.99 10.43 -3.83
N ALA A 185 3.06 11.21 -3.60
CA ALA A 185 3.72 11.27 -2.29
C ALA A 185 2.82 11.85 -1.19
N VAL A 186 1.91 12.78 -1.52
CA VAL A 186 1.04 13.44 -0.54
C VAL A 186 0.08 12.46 0.13
N PRO A 187 -0.80 11.75 -0.61
CA PRO A 187 -1.67 10.75 0.01
C PRO A 187 -0.89 9.60 0.64
N ALA A 188 0.29 9.23 0.11
CA ALA A 188 1.13 8.21 0.73
C ALA A 188 1.62 8.63 2.12
N LEU A 189 2.07 9.87 2.30
CA LEU A 189 2.44 10.42 3.62
C LEU A 189 1.25 10.44 4.58
N VAL A 190 0.07 10.80 4.11
CA VAL A 190 -1.16 10.76 4.92
C VAL A 190 -1.46 9.33 5.37
N ILE A 191 -1.32 8.34 4.48
CA ILE A 191 -1.52 6.93 4.81
C ILE A 191 -0.48 6.46 5.82
N ILE A 192 0.80 6.82 5.68
CA ILE A 192 1.85 6.52 6.68
C ILE A 192 1.45 7.07 8.05
N ALA A 193 1.03 8.32 8.12
CA ALA A 193 0.62 8.96 9.37
C ALA A 193 -0.58 8.25 10.01
N ILE A 194 -1.56 7.83 9.21
CA ILE A 194 -2.72 7.09 9.70
C ILE A 194 -2.31 5.67 10.12
N ARG A 195 -1.50 4.97 9.30
CA ARG A 195 -0.99 3.62 9.62
C ARG A 195 -0.22 3.63 10.94
N SER A 196 0.69 4.58 11.15
CA SER A 196 1.50 4.68 12.36
C SER A 196 0.68 4.87 13.64
N ARG A 197 -0.50 5.52 13.52
CA ARG A 197 -1.37 5.82 14.67
C ARG A 197 -2.36 4.70 14.99
N TYR A 198 -2.88 4.00 13.98
CA TYR A 198 -4.02 3.10 14.12
C TYR A 198 -3.71 1.63 13.87
N MET A 199 -2.54 1.32 13.33
CA MET A 199 -2.13 -0.06 13.08
C MET A 199 -1.07 -0.51 14.06
N SER A 200 -1.16 -1.78 14.43
CA SER A 200 -0.16 -2.51 15.19
C SER A 200 0.20 -3.80 14.46
N GLU A 201 1.21 -4.50 14.95
CA GLU A 201 1.58 -5.79 14.39
C GLU A 201 0.42 -6.81 14.47
N SER A 202 0.43 -7.79 13.59
CA SER A 202 -0.59 -8.84 13.58
C SER A 202 -0.45 -9.75 14.80
N PRO A 203 -1.53 -9.95 15.58
CA PRO A 203 -1.50 -10.90 16.68
C PRO A 203 -1.29 -12.35 16.21
N VAL A 204 -1.71 -12.67 14.98
CA VAL A 204 -1.48 -13.99 14.37
C VAL A 204 0.00 -14.19 14.07
N TRP A 205 0.67 -13.16 13.55
CA TRP A 205 2.12 -13.22 13.31
C TRP A 205 2.89 -13.39 14.61
N ALA A 206 2.60 -12.61 15.64
CA ALA A 206 3.23 -12.74 16.95
C ALA A 206 3.04 -14.13 17.56
N ALA A 207 1.85 -14.71 17.42
CA ALA A 207 1.57 -16.07 17.87
C ALA A 207 2.37 -17.12 17.09
N ASN A 208 2.49 -16.99 15.78
CA ASN A 208 3.27 -17.90 14.94
C ASN A 208 4.80 -17.83 15.23
N GLN A 209 5.28 -16.69 15.72
CA GLN A 209 6.65 -16.54 16.21
C GLN A 209 6.85 -17.12 17.64
N GLY A 210 5.84 -17.78 18.20
CA GLY A 210 5.88 -18.33 19.56
C GLY A 210 5.69 -17.28 20.67
N ASN A 211 5.46 -16.00 20.32
CA ASN A 211 5.32 -14.93 21.29
C ASN A 211 3.85 -14.69 21.69
N LEU A 212 3.25 -15.70 22.36
CA LEU A 212 1.85 -15.66 22.76
C LEU A 212 1.49 -14.51 23.71
N LYS A 213 2.46 -14.07 24.53
CA LYS A 213 2.25 -12.91 25.44
C LYS A 213 2.10 -11.61 24.65
N GLU A 214 2.95 -11.41 23.64
CA GLU A 214 2.86 -10.27 22.73
C GLU A 214 1.58 -10.30 21.93
N ALA A 215 1.20 -11.45 21.37
CA ALA A 215 -0.07 -11.64 20.67
C ALA A 215 -1.27 -11.25 21.54
N ALA A 216 -1.30 -11.68 22.81
CA ALA A 216 -2.35 -11.33 23.75
C ALA A 216 -2.34 -9.83 24.10
N SER A 217 -1.16 -9.20 24.25
CA SER A 217 -1.04 -7.76 24.47
C SER A 217 -1.55 -6.93 23.30
N ILE A 218 -1.23 -7.32 22.07
CA ILE A 218 -1.74 -6.69 20.85
C ILE A 218 -3.26 -6.80 20.77
N LEU A 219 -3.83 -7.98 21.04
CA LEU A 219 -5.28 -8.19 21.10
C LEU A 219 -5.96 -7.28 22.11
N ARG A 220 -5.34 -7.11 23.29
CA ARG A 220 -5.89 -6.27 24.35
C ARG A 220 -5.79 -4.78 24.02
N GLN A 221 -4.62 -4.30 23.56
CA GLN A 221 -4.35 -2.87 23.34
C GLN A 221 -5.01 -2.34 22.07
N SER A 222 -4.88 -3.09 20.97
CA SER A 222 -5.32 -2.62 19.66
C SER A 222 -6.77 -3.01 19.33
N TYR A 223 -7.25 -4.11 19.91
CA TYR A 223 -8.58 -4.67 19.57
C TYR A 223 -9.54 -4.72 20.75
N ASN A 224 -9.08 -4.34 21.95
CA ASN A 224 -9.87 -4.41 23.20
C ASN A 224 -10.46 -5.82 23.46
N ILE A 225 -9.70 -6.85 23.07
CA ILE A 225 -10.04 -8.26 23.27
C ILE A 225 -9.22 -8.79 24.43
N ASN A 226 -9.89 -9.18 25.52
CA ASN A 226 -9.21 -9.84 26.65
C ASN A 226 -8.89 -11.30 26.27
N ALA A 227 -7.67 -11.53 25.80
CA ALA A 227 -7.13 -12.86 25.54
C ALA A 227 -6.28 -13.29 26.75
N HIS A 228 -6.58 -14.47 27.30
CA HIS A 228 -5.76 -15.12 28.31
C HIS A 228 -4.91 -16.21 27.64
N VAL A 229 -3.63 -16.22 27.91
CA VAL A 229 -2.73 -17.28 27.49
C VAL A 229 -2.69 -18.32 28.61
N PRO A 230 -3.15 -19.56 28.36
CA PRO A 230 -3.03 -20.64 29.35
C PRO A 230 -1.56 -20.91 29.66
N GLN A 231 -1.23 -21.22 30.89
CA GLN A 231 0.16 -21.50 31.30
C GLN A 231 0.75 -22.71 30.55
N ASP A 232 -0.08 -23.68 30.23
CA ASP A 232 0.30 -24.89 29.50
C ASP A 232 0.73 -24.59 28.03
N ALA A 233 0.20 -23.52 27.44
CA ALA A 233 0.57 -23.08 26.10
C ALA A 233 1.93 -22.34 26.06
N LEU A 234 2.42 -21.84 27.19
CA LEU A 234 3.72 -21.17 27.30
C LEU A 234 4.90 -22.14 27.34
N SER A 235 4.63 -23.42 27.62
CA SER A 235 5.65 -24.48 27.72
C SER A 235 5.78 -25.30 26.43
N GLN A 236 4.94 -25.07 25.41
CA GLN A 236 5.04 -25.74 24.13
C GLN A 236 6.03 -25.01 23.20
N PRO A 237 6.95 -25.75 22.52
CA PRO A 237 7.77 -25.15 21.48
C PRO A 237 6.88 -24.58 20.37
N ALA A 238 7.34 -23.47 19.78
CA ALA A 238 6.65 -22.87 18.61
C ALA A 238 6.55 -23.91 17.46
N PRO A 239 5.41 -23.96 16.76
CA PRO A 239 5.19 -24.90 15.67
C PRO A 239 6.13 -24.70 14.49
#